data_bec4bd817ec1dc20aa85bce39fa8e64c
#
_entry.id   bec4bd817ec1dc20aa85bce39fa8e64c
#
_cell.length_a   1.000
_cell.length_b   1.000
_cell.length_c   1.000
_cell.angle_alpha   90.00
_cell.angle_beta   90.00
_cell.angle_gamma   90.00
#
_symmetry.space_group_name_H-M   'P 1'
#
loop_
_entity.id
_entity.type
_entity.pdbx_description
1 polymer ?
#
loop_
_entity_poly.entity_id
_entity_poly.type
_entity_poly.pdbx_seq_one_letter_code
_entity_poly.pdbx_strand_id
1 'polypeptide(L)'
;RPPKGRTFSTCQLVTQARMAGFTLGITTENIPSFSSCSSVIGLDAPGEIYTSGRKMEGVWFENREAAAAHQAGMPRVPPGRYHGMVVSPLRTARLDPPDICLFYGNPAQMILFINGLQWRNYRRYDFSITGESACADSWGHALKTRQVSLSIPCYAERRYGGVADDEMLMACAPPDLRRAVTGLQGLSKAGLRYPIMPFGPQAEPAEGMATSYAGKS
;
A
#
# COMPACT_ATOMS: atom_id res chain seq x y z
N ARG A 1 5.93 2.03 -22.01
CA ARG A 1 6.96 0.97 -21.98
C ARG A 1 8.21 1.54 -21.33
N PRO A 2 8.92 0.78 -20.49
CA PRO A 2 10.24 1.21 -20.02
C PRO A 2 11.18 1.37 -21.21
N PRO A 3 12.18 2.26 -21.13
CA PRO A 3 13.21 2.38 -22.14
C PRO A 3 13.85 1.02 -22.43
N LYS A 4 14.18 0.74 -23.68
CA LYS A 4 14.83 -0.51 -24.07
C LYS A 4 16.06 -0.77 -23.19
N GLY A 5 16.18 -1.97 -22.64
CA GLY A 5 17.32 -2.39 -21.80
C GLY A 5 17.21 -2.03 -20.31
N ARG A 6 16.11 -1.44 -19.84
CA ARG A 6 15.86 -1.22 -18.41
C ARG A 6 14.68 -2.05 -17.94
N THR A 7 14.91 -2.88 -16.95
CA THR A 7 13.87 -3.59 -16.22
C THR A 7 13.48 -2.77 -14.99
N PHE A 8 12.17 -2.54 -14.82
CA PHE A 8 11.67 -1.91 -13.61
C PHE A 8 11.03 -2.98 -12.71
N SER A 9 11.29 -2.89 -11.42
CA SER A 9 10.46 -3.60 -10.45
C SER A 9 9.06 -2.98 -10.41
N THR A 10 8.08 -3.71 -9.91
CA THR A 10 6.71 -3.19 -9.72
C THR A 10 6.70 -1.96 -8.80
N CYS A 11 7.56 -1.92 -7.77
CA CYS A 11 7.73 -0.76 -6.89
C CYS A 11 8.21 0.47 -7.66
N GLN A 12 9.20 0.32 -8.53
CA GLN A 12 9.71 1.42 -9.36
C GLN A 12 8.65 1.93 -10.33
N LEU A 13 7.83 1.04 -10.89
CA LEU A 13 6.72 1.42 -11.77
C LEU A 13 5.71 2.31 -11.04
N VAL A 14 5.30 1.91 -9.84
CA VAL A 14 4.38 2.69 -9.00
C VAL A 14 4.98 4.04 -8.63
N THR A 15 6.26 4.07 -8.26
CA THR A 15 6.95 5.31 -7.93
C THR A 15 7.03 6.27 -9.11
N GLN A 16 7.36 5.77 -10.30
CA GLN A 16 7.39 6.62 -11.51
C GLN A 16 6.01 7.19 -11.84
N ALA A 17 4.95 6.39 -11.70
CA ALA A 17 3.60 6.88 -11.88
C ALA A 17 3.24 7.95 -10.83
N ARG A 18 3.61 7.72 -9.57
CA ARG A 18 3.31 8.61 -8.45
C ARG A 18 4.06 9.94 -8.53
N MET A 19 5.38 9.88 -8.73
CA MET A 19 6.25 11.06 -8.67
C MET A 19 6.27 11.85 -9.99
N ALA A 20 6.36 11.16 -11.11
CA ALA A 20 6.45 11.79 -12.42
C ALA A 20 5.09 12.01 -13.10
N GLY A 21 4.02 11.45 -12.55
CA GLY A 21 2.68 11.61 -13.09
C GLY A 21 2.40 10.80 -14.36
N PHE A 22 3.25 9.82 -14.66
CA PHE A 22 3.10 8.99 -15.87
C PHE A 22 2.06 7.89 -15.68
N THR A 23 1.38 7.54 -16.77
CA THR A 23 0.69 6.27 -16.90
C THR A 23 1.64 5.26 -17.52
N LEU A 24 1.96 4.20 -16.77
CA LEU A 24 2.96 3.21 -17.14
C LEU A 24 2.34 1.80 -17.11
N GLY A 25 2.74 0.98 -18.06
CA GLY A 25 2.32 -0.41 -18.14
C GLY A 25 3.50 -1.36 -18.30
N ILE A 26 3.39 -2.52 -17.70
CA ILE A 26 4.27 -3.67 -17.90
C ILE A 26 3.43 -4.89 -18.27
N THR A 27 4.00 -5.76 -19.05
CA THR A 27 3.42 -7.06 -19.41
C THR A 27 4.33 -8.19 -18.95
N THR A 28 3.84 -9.41 -18.94
CA THR A 28 4.63 -10.61 -18.63
C THR A 28 5.89 -10.74 -19.50
N GLU A 29 5.87 -10.19 -20.72
CA GLU A 29 7.01 -10.19 -21.64
C GLU A 29 8.11 -9.18 -21.27
N ASN A 30 7.79 -8.18 -20.43
CA ASN A 30 8.70 -7.09 -20.08
C ASN A 30 9.19 -7.15 -18.63
N ILE A 31 8.75 -8.14 -17.87
CA ILE A 31 9.18 -8.34 -16.48
C ILE A 31 10.28 -9.40 -16.50
N PRO A 32 11.38 -9.19 -15.77
CA PRO A 32 12.30 -10.29 -15.51
C PRO A 32 11.51 -11.40 -14.81
N SER A 33 11.54 -12.59 -15.33
CA SER A 33 10.85 -13.81 -14.85
C SER A 33 11.21 -14.25 -13.42
N PHE A 34 11.82 -13.37 -12.63
CA PHE A 34 12.40 -13.66 -11.31
C PHE A 34 11.99 -12.68 -10.23
N SER A 35 11.07 -11.76 -10.51
CA SER A 35 10.66 -10.78 -9.50
C SER A 35 9.61 -11.39 -8.57
N SER A 36 9.94 -11.49 -7.27
CA SER A 36 8.96 -11.84 -6.25
C SER A 36 7.72 -10.92 -6.31
N CYS A 37 7.92 -9.65 -6.61
CA CYS A 37 6.84 -8.66 -6.67
C CYS A 37 5.84 -8.91 -7.82
N SER A 38 6.29 -9.44 -8.98
CA SER A 38 5.37 -9.78 -10.09
C SER A 38 4.46 -10.93 -9.74
N SER A 39 4.93 -11.87 -8.92
CA SER A 39 4.14 -13.00 -8.45
C SER A 39 3.04 -12.60 -7.45
N VAL A 40 3.25 -11.50 -6.71
CA VAL A 40 2.26 -10.98 -5.76
C VAL A 40 0.96 -10.58 -6.48
N ILE A 41 1.10 -9.95 -7.63
CA ILE A 41 -0.03 -9.45 -8.42
C ILE A 41 -0.51 -10.45 -9.50
N GLY A 42 0.00 -11.68 -9.50
CA GLY A 42 -0.48 -12.76 -10.36
C GLY A 42 -0.05 -12.66 -11.81
N LEU A 43 1.00 -11.92 -12.13
CA LEU A 43 1.55 -11.88 -13.50
C LEU A 43 2.32 -13.15 -13.82
N ASP A 44 3.04 -13.70 -12.83
CA ASP A 44 3.85 -14.90 -12.98
C ASP A 44 3.88 -15.72 -11.71
N ALA A 45 4.32 -16.97 -11.78
CA ALA A 45 4.60 -17.79 -10.61
C ALA A 45 5.90 -17.33 -9.95
N PRO A 46 6.01 -17.42 -8.60
CA PRO A 46 7.28 -17.13 -7.95
C PRO A 46 8.32 -18.18 -8.35
N GLY A 47 9.50 -17.72 -8.75
CA GLY A 47 10.61 -18.61 -9.12
C GLY A 47 11.04 -19.48 -7.93
N GLU A 48 11.56 -20.69 -8.20
CA GLU A 48 12.03 -21.65 -7.19
C GLU A 48 13.08 -21.04 -6.24
N ILE A 49 13.94 -20.16 -6.75
CA ILE A 49 14.93 -19.47 -5.93
C ILE A 49 14.33 -18.65 -4.78
N TYR A 50 13.09 -18.14 -4.97
CA TYR A 50 12.33 -17.44 -3.92
C TYR A 50 11.58 -18.42 -3.04
N THR A 51 10.80 -19.34 -3.63
CA THR A 51 9.97 -20.29 -2.87
C THR A 51 10.80 -21.23 -2.00
N SER A 52 12.00 -21.55 -2.42
CA SER A 52 12.96 -22.33 -1.62
C SER A 52 13.67 -21.53 -0.52
N GLY A 53 13.47 -20.22 -0.45
CA GLY A 53 14.13 -19.33 0.51
C GLY A 53 15.57 -18.93 0.14
N ARG A 54 16.20 -19.58 -0.85
CA ARG A 54 17.62 -19.36 -1.20
C ARG A 54 17.97 -17.91 -1.51
N LYS A 55 17.04 -17.16 -2.13
CA LYS A 55 17.29 -15.76 -2.50
C LYS A 55 17.34 -14.83 -1.30
N MET A 56 16.71 -15.20 -0.20
CA MET A 56 16.48 -14.32 0.94
C MET A 56 17.27 -14.74 2.18
N GLU A 57 17.80 -15.96 2.19
CA GLU A 57 18.69 -16.50 3.22
C GLU A 57 19.96 -15.64 3.34
N GLY A 58 20.37 -15.32 4.56
CA GLY A 58 21.54 -14.50 4.85
C GLY A 58 21.41 -13.02 4.48
N VAL A 59 20.25 -12.59 3.96
CA VAL A 59 19.97 -11.19 3.60
C VAL A 59 18.81 -10.63 4.42
N TRP A 60 17.64 -11.27 4.32
CA TRP A 60 16.42 -10.87 5.03
C TRP A 60 16.07 -11.79 6.17
N PHE A 61 16.53 -13.03 6.09
CA PHE A 61 16.33 -14.07 7.07
C PHE A 61 17.65 -14.78 7.32
N GLU A 62 17.88 -15.18 8.56
CA GLU A 62 19.09 -15.88 8.96
C GLU A 62 19.24 -17.21 8.24
N ASN A 63 18.14 -17.93 8.07
CA ASN A 63 18.12 -19.26 7.49
C ASN A 63 17.08 -19.39 6.37
N ARG A 64 17.24 -20.45 5.59
CA ARG A 64 16.44 -20.79 4.43
C ARG A 64 15.00 -21.16 4.79
N GLU A 65 14.82 -21.82 5.90
CA GLU A 65 13.52 -22.28 6.38
C GLU A 65 12.60 -21.10 6.70
N ALA A 66 13.09 -20.12 7.45
CA ALA A 66 12.35 -18.88 7.73
C ALA A 66 12.04 -18.11 6.44
N ALA A 67 13.00 -18.03 5.52
CA ALA A 67 12.81 -17.39 4.23
C ALA A 67 11.76 -18.10 3.37
N ALA A 68 11.76 -19.43 3.34
CA ALA A 68 10.75 -20.21 2.62
C ALA A 68 9.36 -20.10 3.26
N ALA A 69 9.29 -20.12 4.59
CA ALA A 69 8.04 -19.92 5.33
C ALA A 69 7.41 -18.53 5.03
N HIS A 70 8.24 -17.49 5.02
CA HIS A 70 7.81 -16.15 4.61
C HIS A 70 7.22 -16.18 3.19
N GLN A 71 7.90 -16.79 2.22
CA GLN A 71 7.43 -16.87 0.85
C GLN A 71 6.12 -17.66 0.71
N ALA A 72 5.96 -18.72 1.49
CA ALA A 72 4.72 -19.51 1.51
C ALA A 72 3.54 -18.73 2.12
N GLY A 73 3.79 -17.90 3.13
CA GLY A 73 2.77 -17.09 3.80
C GLY A 73 2.31 -15.84 3.04
N MET A 74 3.02 -15.43 1.98
CA MET A 74 2.70 -14.21 1.25
C MET A 74 1.33 -14.30 0.54
N PRO A 75 0.40 -13.34 0.75
CA PRO A 75 -0.81 -13.26 -0.06
C PRO A 75 -0.45 -12.97 -1.52
N ARG A 76 -0.84 -13.87 -2.41
CA ARG A 76 -0.63 -13.74 -3.85
C ARG A 76 -1.92 -13.97 -4.61
N VAL A 77 -2.07 -13.25 -5.71
CA VAL A 77 -3.04 -13.56 -6.74
C VAL A 77 -2.57 -14.80 -7.50
N PRO A 78 -3.45 -15.74 -7.89
CA PRO A 78 -3.05 -16.89 -8.67
C PRO A 78 -2.24 -16.51 -9.91
N PRO A 79 -1.15 -17.24 -10.23
CA PRO A 79 -0.35 -17.00 -11.41
C PRO A 79 -1.16 -17.03 -12.69
N GLY A 80 -0.84 -16.18 -13.66
CA GLY A 80 -1.54 -16.09 -14.94
C GLY A 80 -2.93 -15.45 -14.88
N ARG A 81 -3.31 -14.90 -13.72
CA ARG A 81 -4.56 -14.15 -13.59
C ARG A 81 -4.56 -12.86 -14.43
N TYR A 82 -3.42 -12.23 -14.55
CA TYR A 82 -3.23 -11.02 -15.32
C TYR A 82 -2.06 -11.17 -16.30
N HIS A 83 -2.18 -10.54 -17.46
CA HIS A 83 -1.12 -10.48 -18.48
C HIS A 83 -0.25 -9.23 -18.37
N GLY A 84 -0.64 -8.30 -17.53
CA GLY A 84 0.07 -7.06 -17.35
C GLY A 84 -0.51 -6.24 -16.20
N MET A 85 0.19 -5.18 -15.89
CA MET A 85 -0.18 -4.19 -14.89
C MET A 85 -0.07 -2.81 -15.50
N VAL A 86 -1.08 -1.97 -15.29
CA VAL A 86 -1.04 -0.55 -15.62
C VAL A 86 -1.19 0.25 -14.34
N VAL A 87 -0.33 1.24 -14.16
CA VAL A 87 -0.36 2.17 -13.04
C VAL A 87 -0.54 3.58 -13.57
N SER A 88 -1.43 4.33 -12.98
CA SER A 88 -1.71 5.71 -13.33
C SER A 88 -2.04 6.53 -12.09
N PRO A 89 -1.64 7.80 -12.00
CA PRO A 89 -2.13 8.67 -10.96
C PRO A 89 -3.65 8.80 -11.04
N LEU A 90 -4.34 8.75 -9.90
CA LEU A 90 -5.82 8.88 -9.86
C LEU A 90 -6.33 10.17 -10.52
N ARG A 91 -5.56 11.26 -10.41
CA ARG A 91 -5.92 12.56 -11.01
C ARG A 91 -6.03 12.56 -12.54
N THR A 92 -5.41 11.57 -13.20
CA THR A 92 -5.44 11.48 -14.67
C THR A 92 -6.62 10.66 -15.18
N ALA A 93 -7.32 9.96 -14.31
CA ALA A 93 -8.48 9.10 -14.60
C ALA A 93 -8.28 8.18 -15.82
N ARG A 94 -7.05 7.67 -16.03
CA ARG A 94 -6.72 6.81 -17.17
C ARG A 94 -7.22 5.36 -17.01
N LEU A 95 -7.55 4.99 -15.78
CA LEU A 95 -8.05 3.67 -15.42
C LEU A 95 -9.37 3.86 -14.69
N ASP A 96 -10.48 3.54 -15.33
CA ASP A 96 -11.79 3.68 -14.73
C ASP A 96 -12.68 2.47 -15.06
N PRO A 97 -13.05 1.67 -14.07
CA PRO A 97 -12.52 1.67 -12.71
C PRO A 97 -11.18 0.92 -12.62
N PRO A 98 -10.24 1.34 -11.76
CA PRO A 98 -9.06 0.55 -11.47
C PRO A 98 -9.41 -0.68 -10.63
N ASP A 99 -8.58 -1.72 -10.69
CA ASP A 99 -8.74 -2.91 -9.82
C ASP A 99 -8.56 -2.55 -8.35
N ILE A 100 -7.50 -1.80 -8.05
CA ILE A 100 -7.21 -1.25 -6.72
C ILE A 100 -6.66 0.16 -6.83
N CYS A 101 -6.80 0.91 -5.72
CA CYS A 101 -6.21 2.21 -5.52
C CYS A 101 -5.13 2.11 -4.45
N LEU A 102 -3.97 2.72 -4.72
CA LEU A 102 -2.85 2.79 -3.78
C LEU A 102 -2.74 4.21 -3.22
N PHE A 103 -2.58 4.30 -1.92
CA PHE A 103 -2.41 5.56 -1.22
C PHE A 103 -1.17 5.51 -0.33
N TYR A 104 -0.20 6.38 -0.63
CA TYR A 104 1.01 6.57 0.18
C TYR A 104 0.83 7.81 1.03
N GLY A 105 1.15 7.71 2.30
CA GLY A 105 1.05 8.81 3.24
C GLY A 105 1.68 8.48 4.58
N ASN A 106 1.87 9.49 5.41
CA ASN A 106 2.39 9.30 6.75
C ASN A 106 1.31 8.74 7.71
N PRO A 107 1.67 8.29 8.92
CA PRO A 107 0.72 7.72 9.88
C PRO A 107 -0.46 8.64 10.20
N ALA A 108 -0.26 9.96 10.26
CA ALA A 108 -1.34 10.91 10.53
C ALA A 108 -2.37 10.98 9.39
N GLN A 109 -1.92 10.84 8.15
CA GLN A 109 -2.81 10.73 7.00
C GLN A 109 -3.54 9.38 6.97
N MET A 110 -2.85 8.29 7.33
CA MET A 110 -3.44 6.95 7.38
C MET A 110 -4.55 6.85 8.42
N ILE A 111 -4.35 7.40 9.62
CA ILE A 111 -5.40 7.36 10.65
C ILE A 111 -6.64 8.14 10.22
N LEU A 112 -6.48 9.28 9.56
CA LEU A 112 -7.62 10.03 9.02
C LEU A 112 -8.32 9.26 7.90
N PHE A 113 -7.57 8.55 7.04
CA PHE A 113 -8.17 7.70 6.01
C PHE A 113 -9.01 6.57 6.64
N ILE A 114 -8.49 5.91 7.66
CA ILE A 114 -9.22 4.88 8.41
C ILE A 114 -10.48 5.47 9.06
N ASN A 115 -10.38 6.63 9.70
CA ASN A 115 -11.54 7.33 10.25
C ASN A 115 -12.57 7.66 9.15
N GLY A 116 -12.12 8.04 7.97
CA GLY A 116 -12.99 8.25 6.82
C GLY A 116 -13.73 6.98 6.40
N LEU A 117 -13.06 5.83 6.40
CA LEU A 117 -13.67 4.53 6.14
C LEU A 117 -14.74 4.15 7.19
N GLN A 118 -14.54 4.57 8.42
CA GLN A 118 -15.41 4.26 9.57
C GLN A 118 -16.55 5.30 9.77
N TRP A 119 -16.55 6.40 9.05
CA TRP A 119 -17.41 7.55 9.27
C TRP A 119 -18.90 7.23 9.39
N ARG A 120 -19.42 6.38 8.52
CA ARG A 120 -20.86 6.02 8.54
C ARG A 120 -21.17 4.78 9.36
N ASN A 121 -20.26 3.78 9.25
CA ASN A 121 -20.45 2.49 9.89
C ASN A 121 -19.12 2.08 10.53
N TYR A 122 -19.11 1.97 11.84
CA TYR A 122 -17.95 1.50 12.57
C TYR A 122 -17.57 0.08 12.13
N ARG A 123 -16.31 -0.09 11.76
CA ARG A 123 -15.69 -1.37 11.49
C ARG A 123 -14.26 -1.36 12.01
N ARG A 124 -13.87 -2.43 12.68
CA ARG A 124 -12.48 -2.65 13.02
C ARG A 124 -11.74 -3.20 11.81
N TYR A 125 -10.53 -2.76 11.59
CA TYR A 125 -9.66 -3.24 10.53
C TYR A 125 -8.48 -3.99 11.16
N ASP A 126 -8.21 -5.19 10.65
CA ASP A 126 -7.04 -5.98 11.00
C ASP A 126 -6.09 -6.00 9.81
N PHE A 127 -4.81 -5.77 10.06
CA PHE A 127 -3.79 -5.72 9.02
C PHE A 127 -2.65 -6.67 9.37
N SER A 128 -2.26 -7.51 8.42
CA SER A 128 -1.01 -8.26 8.49
C SER A 128 0.14 -7.37 8.05
N ILE A 129 1.25 -7.43 8.78
CA ILE A 129 2.45 -6.65 8.48
C ILE A 129 3.65 -7.57 8.46
N THR A 130 4.45 -7.46 7.41
CA THR A 130 5.74 -8.14 7.27
C THR A 130 6.85 -7.15 6.97
N GLY A 131 8.07 -7.45 7.37
CA GLY A 131 9.24 -6.60 7.11
C GLY A 131 9.80 -6.71 5.70
N GLU A 132 9.49 -7.79 4.99
CA GLU A 132 9.94 -8.02 3.61
C GLU A 132 8.76 -8.31 2.69
N SER A 133 8.85 -7.83 1.45
CA SER A 133 7.77 -7.99 0.45
C SER A 133 6.41 -7.46 0.93
N ALA A 134 6.40 -6.36 1.66
CA ALA A 134 5.22 -5.73 2.24
C ALA A 134 4.12 -5.38 1.20
N CYS A 135 4.50 -5.29 -0.07
CA CYS A 135 3.55 -5.18 -1.18
C CYS A 135 2.57 -6.36 -1.26
N ALA A 136 2.93 -7.53 -0.74
CA ALA A 136 2.01 -8.67 -0.67
C ALA A 136 0.86 -8.40 0.30
N ASP A 137 1.16 -7.82 1.47
CA ASP A 137 0.16 -7.49 2.47
C ASP A 137 -0.71 -6.28 2.07
N SER A 138 -0.24 -5.43 1.17
CA SER A 138 -1.03 -4.33 0.61
C SER A 138 -1.66 -4.69 -0.74
N TRP A 139 -0.89 -4.70 -1.82
CA TRP A 139 -1.44 -4.89 -3.18
C TRP A 139 -2.00 -6.29 -3.39
N GLY A 140 -1.21 -7.31 -3.02
CA GLY A 140 -1.60 -8.70 -3.18
C GLY A 140 -2.86 -9.03 -2.41
N HIS A 141 -2.91 -8.62 -1.14
CA HIS A 141 -4.08 -8.83 -0.29
C HIS A 141 -5.32 -8.09 -0.83
N ALA A 142 -5.19 -6.82 -1.18
CA ALA A 142 -6.30 -6.03 -1.73
C ALA A 142 -6.81 -6.58 -3.05
N LEU A 143 -5.92 -7.00 -3.97
CA LEU A 143 -6.32 -7.64 -5.23
C LEU A 143 -7.03 -8.96 -5.02
N LYS A 144 -6.51 -9.80 -4.10
CA LYS A 144 -7.03 -11.13 -3.81
C LYS A 144 -8.38 -11.10 -3.09
N THR A 145 -8.53 -10.23 -2.10
CA THR A 145 -9.67 -10.25 -1.16
C THR A 145 -10.66 -9.11 -1.38
N ARG A 146 -10.27 -8.08 -2.14
CA ARG A 146 -11.01 -6.82 -2.29
C ARG A 146 -11.20 -6.06 -0.97
N GLN A 147 -10.43 -6.42 0.06
CA GLN A 147 -10.45 -5.74 1.36
C GLN A 147 -9.41 -4.63 1.41
N VAL A 148 -9.68 -3.63 2.25
CA VAL A 148 -8.71 -2.59 2.58
C VAL A 148 -7.53 -3.24 3.29
N SER A 149 -6.33 -2.88 2.91
CA SER A 149 -5.07 -3.36 3.48
C SER A 149 -4.10 -2.22 3.71
N LEU A 150 -3.29 -2.34 4.74
CA LEU A 150 -2.26 -1.39 5.14
C LEU A 150 -0.95 -2.15 5.30
N SER A 151 0.14 -1.56 4.82
CA SER A 151 1.49 -2.08 5.08
C SER A 151 2.47 -0.96 5.40
N ILE A 152 3.55 -1.35 6.07
CA ILE A 152 4.75 -0.53 6.20
C ILE A 152 5.66 -0.93 5.04
N PRO A 153 5.92 -0.04 4.06
CA PRO A 153 6.74 -0.38 2.90
C PRO A 153 8.08 -0.99 3.30
N CYS A 154 8.44 -2.10 2.66
CA CYS A 154 9.66 -2.84 2.97
C CYS A 154 10.92 -2.09 2.54
N TYR A 155 12.09 -2.62 2.94
CA TYR A 155 13.38 -2.02 2.57
C TYR A 155 13.52 -1.83 1.05
N ALA A 156 13.08 -2.81 0.26
CA ALA A 156 13.18 -2.73 -1.20
C ALA A 156 12.27 -1.65 -1.81
N GLU A 157 11.06 -1.44 -1.28
CA GLU A 157 10.18 -0.35 -1.70
C GLU A 157 10.80 1.02 -1.39
N ARG A 158 11.47 1.17 -0.26
CA ARG A 158 12.20 2.39 0.10
C ARG A 158 13.45 2.57 -0.76
N ARG A 159 14.33 1.56 -0.79
CA ARG A 159 15.63 1.62 -1.46
C ARG A 159 15.51 1.77 -2.98
N TYR A 160 14.62 1.01 -3.61
CA TYR A 160 14.50 0.93 -5.06
C TYR A 160 13.24 1.63 -5.59
N GLY A 161 12.20 1.71 -4.80
CA GLY A 161 10.94 2.37 -5.14
C GLY A 161 10.87 3.83 -4.71
N GLY A 162 11.82 4.34 -3.90
CA GLY A 162 11.84 5.73 -3.48
C GLY A 162 10.67 6.12 -2.56
N VAL A 163 10.15 5.17 -1.79
CA VAL A 163 9.16 5.45 -0.74
C VAL A 163 9.88 6.10 0.44
N ALA A 164 9.36 7.21 0.95
CA ALA A 164 9.97 7.94 2.06
C ALA A 164 9.87 7.16 3.39
N ASP A 165 10.78 7.45 4.32
CA ASP A 165 10.91 6.70 5.57
C ASP A 165 9.68 6.82 6.49
N ASP A 166 8.96 7.92 6.41
CA ASP A 166 7.72 8.19 7.15
C ASP A 166 6.44 7.77 6.40
N GLU A 167 6.56 7.22 5.18
CA GLU A 167 5.40 6.79 4.42
C GLU A 167 4.96 5.35 4.77
N MET A 168 3.66 5.18 4.84
CA MET A 168 2.92 3.92 4.85
C MET A 168 2.16 3.76 3.53
N LEU A 169 1.73 2.56 3.24
CA LEU A 169 0.96 2.24 2.03
C LEU A 169 -0.38 1.60 2.40
N MET A 170 -1.43 2.20 1.91
CA MET A 170 -2.77 1.60 1.95
C MET A 170 -3.22 1.23 0.53
N ALA A 171 -3.82 0.07 0.41
CA ALA A 171 -4.45 -0.40 -0.82
C ALA A 171 -5.93 -0.70 -0.56
N CYS A 172 -6.80 -0.28 -1.47
CA CYS A 172 -8.22 -0.51 -1.35
C CYS A 172 -8.91 -0.61 -2.72
N ALA A 173 -10.08 -1.21 -2.76
CA ALA A 173 -10.93 -1.19 -3.94
C ALA A 173 -11.59 0.19 -4.14
N PRO A 174 -11.96 0.58 -5.37
CA PRO A 174 -12.58 1.88 -5.64
C PRO A 174 -13.81 2.24 -4.79
N PRO A 175 -14.71 1.30 -4.43
CA PRO A 175 -15.81 1.60 -3.51
C PRO A 175 -15.35 2.06 -2.13
N ASP A 176 -14.28 1.45 -1.60
CA ASP A 176 -13.72 1.83 -0.31
C ASP A 176 -13.08 3.21 -0.36
N LEU A 177 -12.36 3.52 -1.46
CA LEU A 177 -11.83 4.86 -1.66
C LEU A 177 -12.94 5.92 -1.65
N ARG A 178 -14.03 5.68 -2.38
CA ARG A 178 -15.18 6.61 -2.38
C ARG A 178 -15.78 6.77 -0.99
N ARG A 179 -15.91 5.66 -0.24
CA ARG A 179 -16.39 5.68 1.16
C ARG A 179 -15.46 6.52 2.04
N ALA A 180 -14.15 6.32 1.94
CA ALA A 180 -13.15 7.08 2.68
C ALA A 180 -13.22 8.58 2.36
N VAL A 181 -13.30 8.95 1.07
CA VAL A 181 -13.42 10.36 0.64
C VAL A 181 -14.66 11.01 1.23
N THR A 182 -15.82 10.35 1.17
CA THR A 182 -17.05 10.86 1.78
C THR A 182 -16.90 11.06 3.28
N GLY A 183 -16.25 10.10 3.96
CA GLY A 183 -15.99 10.21 5.39
C GLY A 183 -15.01 11.33 5.73
N LEU A 184 -13.93 11.47 4.96
CA LEU A 184 -12.96 12.57 5.13
C LEU A 184 -13.61 13.94 4.97
N GLN A 185 -14.55 14.09 4.04
CA GLN A 185 -15.34 15.32 3.90
C GLN A 185 -16.19 15.60 5.14
N GLY A 186 -16.79 14.56 5.73
CA GLY A 186 -17.54 14.68 6.98
C GLY A 186 -16.64 15.05 8.16
N LEU A 187 -15.52 14.35 8.32
CA LEU A 187 -14.51 14.63 9.35
C LEU A 187 -13.98 16.07 9.24
N SER A 188 -13.68 16.52 8.03
CA SER A 188 -13.18 17.88 7.78
C SER A 188 -14.19 18.95 8.20
N LYS A 189 -15.50 18.72 7.95
CA LYS A 189 -16.57 19.61 8.43
C LYS A 189 -16.68 19.62 9.95
N ALA A 190 -16.32 18.51 10.60
CA ALA A 190 -16.28 18.40 12.06
C ALA A 190 -14.96 18.93 12.67
N GLY A 191 -14.05 19.49 11.87
CA GLY A 191 -12.78 20.04 12.33
C GLY A 191 -11.60 19.05 12.38
N LEU A 192 -11.84 17.78 12.06
CA LEU A 192 -10.79 16.74 12.02
C LEU A 192 -10.16 16.69 10.62
N ARG A 193 -8.96 17.25 10.48
CA ARG A 193 -8.29 17.41 9.19
C ARG A 193 -6.78 17.31 9.31
N TYR A 194 -6.12 17.07 8.20
CA TYR A 194 -4.68 17.13 8.09
C TYR A 194 -4.22 18.57 7.77
N PRO A 195 -3.10 19.06 8.30
CA PRO A 195 -2.25 18.41 9.31
C PRO A 195 -2.94 18.37 10.68
N ILE A 196 -2.68 17.29 11.44
CA ILE A 196 -3.14 17.18 12.82
C ILE A 196 -2.20 18.04 13.67
N MET A 197 -2.71 19.18 14.10
CA MET A 197 -1.95 20.07 14.96
C MET A 197 -2.03 19.59 16.41
N PRO A 198 -0.90 19.19 17.02
CA PRO A 198 -0.92 18.87 18.44
C PRO A 198 -1.25 20.14 19.24
N PHE A 199 -1.98 19.98 20.33
CA PHE A 199 -1.98 21.05 21.32
C PHE A 199 -0.55 21.27 21.78
N GLY A 200 -0.11 22.53 21.78
CA GLY A 200 1.21 22.86 22.30
C GLY A 200 1.37 22.42 23.75
N PRO A 201 2.56 22.48 24.31
CA PRO A 201 2.80 22.16 25.71
C PRO A 201 2.12 23.23 26.60
N GLN A 202 0.81 23.13 26.71
CA GLN A 202 0.04 23.94 27.64
C GLN A 202 0.11 23.29 29.03
N ALA A 203 0.07 24.11 30.06
CA ALA A 203 0.14 23.64 31.43
C ALA A 203 -0.99 22.68 31.80
N GLU A 204 -2.10 22.67 31.05
CA GLU A 204 -3.26 21.81 31.27
C GLU A 204 -3.77 21.17 29.96
N PRO A 205 -3.09 20.13 29.45
CA PRO A 205 -3.54 19.43 28.24
C PRO A 205 -4.96 18.86 28.36
N ALA A 206 -5.38 18.50 29.58
CA ALA A 206 -6.70 17.94 29.85
C ALA A 206 -7.83 18.94 29.61
N GLU A 207 -7.61 20.22 29.91
CA GLU A 207 -8.62 21.26 29.71
C GLU A 207 -8.88 21.53 28.23
N GLY A 208 -7.83 21.57 27.41
CA GLY A 208 -7.93 21.70 25.96
C GLY A 208 -8.67 20.51 25.31
N MET A 209 -8.45 19.31 25.82
CA MET A 209 -9.19 18.11 25.39
C MET A 209 -10.65 18.17 25.83
N ALA A 210 -10.93 18.53 27.07
CA ALA A 210 -12.28 18.65 27.58
C ALA A 210 -13.11 19.65 26.75
N THR A 211 -12.53 20.79 26.40
CA THR A 211 -13.21 21.82 25.59
C THR A 211 -13.52 21.35 24.19
N SER A 212 -12.67 20.53 23.56
CA SER A 212 -12.92 20.00 22.22
C SER A 212 -14.05 18.96 22.19
N TYR A 213 -14.36 18.34 23.30
CA TYR A 213 -15.46 17.37 23.44
C TYR A 213 -16.75 17.98 24.03
N ALA A 214 -16.63 19.03 24.79
CA ALA A 214 -17.77 19.67 25.48
C ALA A 214 -18.73 20.42 24.52
N GLY A 215 -18.33 20.73 23.31
CA GLY A 215 -19.19 21.42 22.35
C GLY A 215 -20.20 20.55 21.60
N LYS A 216 -20.53 19.35 22.10
CA LYS A 216 -21.39 18.36 21.43
C LYS A 216 -22.51 17.79 22.32
N SER A 217 -22.87 18.49 23.38
CA SER A 217 -24.09 18.15 24.16
C SER A 217 -25.30 18.89 23.64
#